data_c17af59fe1544479b914d6efe3411522
#
_entry.id   c17af59fe1544479b914d6efe3411522
#
_cell.length_a   1.000
_cell.length_b   1.000
_cell.length_c   1.000
_cell.angle_alpha   90.00
_cell.angle_beta   90.00
_cell.angle_gamma   90.00
#
_symmetry.space_group_name_H-M   'P 1'
#
loop_
_entity.id
_entity.type
_entity.pdbx_description
1 polymer ?
#
loop_
_entity_poly.entity_id
_entity_poly.type
_entity_poly.pdbx_seq_one_letter_code
_entity_poly.pdbx_strand_id
1 'polypeptide(L)'
;MEKPWWSTRFFKKYFLMKISVELFGAAREFSTKSHLDFELIENSSIKDLRNQMIDFVDLNFKGNETFKKIIKSSAFCSSDDKIVSDNYKIVKKQNFSIIPPIGGG
;
A
#
# COMPACT_ATOMS: atom_id res chain seq x y z
N MET A 1 20.58 -25.69 0.83
CA MET A 1 20.40 -26.22 -0.51
C MET A 1 19.84 -25.17 -1.43
N GLU A 2 20.42 -25.04 -2.60
CA GLU A 2 19.94 -24.03 -3.50
C GLU A 2 18.60 -24.38 -4.07
N LYS A 3 17.79 -23.35 -4.35
CA LYS A 3 16.48 -23.59 -4.92
C LYS A 3 16.59 -24.13 -6.33
N PRO A 4 15.75 -25.07 -6.69
CA PRO A 4 15.75 -25.54 -8.07
C PRO A 4 15.33 -24.41 -9.00
N TRP A 5 15.85 -24.44 -10.21
CA TRP A 5 15.56 -23.41 -11.20
C TRP A 5 14.05 -23.24 -11.47
N TRP A 6 13.28 -24.33 -11.40
CA TRP A 6 11.85 -24.25 -11.63
C TRP A 6 11.14 -23.42 -10.55
N SER A 7 11.68 -23.40 -9.35
CA SER A 7 11.13 -22.60 -8.26
C SER A 7 11.18 -21.11 -8.59
N THR A 8 12.30 -20.67 -9.18
CA THR A 8 12.42 -19.29 -9.60
C THR A 8 11.45 -18.96 -10.73
N ARG A 9 11.31 -19.88 -11.67
CA ARG A 9 10.37 -19.70 -12.78
C ARG A 9 8.94 -19.61 -12.29
N PHE A 10 8.63 -20.39 -11.27
CA PHE A 10 7.30 -20.42 -10.73
C PHE A 10 6.87 -19.05 -10.22
N PHE A 11 7.78 -18.34 -9.56
CA PHE A 11 7.49 -17.01 -9.08
C PHE A 11 7.23 -16.02 -10.20
N LYS A 12 7.78 -16.26 -11.37
CA LYS A 12 7.57 -15.36 -12.48
C LYS A 12 6.15 -15.38 -13.04
N LYS A 13 5.37 -16.36 -12.63
CA LYS A 13 3.96 -16.40 -13.02
C LYS A 13 3.12 -15.34 -12.34
N TYR A 14 3.62 -14.80 -11.25
CA TYR A 14 2.88 -13.78 -10.53
C TYR A 14 3.36 -12.42 -10.99
N PHE A 15 2.44 -11.62 -11.48
CA PHE A 15 2.77 -10.24 -11.80
C PHE A 15 2.86 -9.45 -10.52
N LEU A 16 3.95 -8.73 -10.37
CA LEU A 16 4.07 -7.73 -9.33
C LEU A 16 3.68 -6.40 -9.95
N MET A 17 2.66 -5.79 -9.39
CA MET A 17 2.20 -4.50 -9.84
C MET A 17 2.83 -3.42 -8.97
N LYS A 18 3.41 -2.42 -9.61
CA LYS A 18 3.92 -1.27 -8.87
C LYS A 18 2.76 -0.32 -8.62
N ILE A 19 2.44 -0.13 -7.35
CA ILE A 19 1.34 0.71 -6.94
C ILE A 19 1.90 1.95 -6.27
N SER A 20 1.51 3.12 -6.76
CA SER A 20 1.92 4.38 -6.16
C SER A 20 0.78 4.91 -5.30
N VAL A 21 1.10 5.29 -4.07
CA VAL A 21 0.12 5.82 -3.14
C VAL A 21 0.50 7.27 -2.82
N GLU A 22 -0.33 8.19 -3.27
CA GLU A 22 -0.13 9.60 -2.99
C GLU A 22 -0.56 9.90 -1.56
N LEU A 23 0.26 10.69 -0.87
CA LEU A 23 0.08 10.94 0.56
C LEU A 23 -0.56 12.29 0.79
N PHE A 24 -1.62 12.31 1.58
CA PHE A 24 -2.33 13.54 1.93
C PHE A 24 -2.40 13.70 3.43
N GLY A 25 -2.56 14.94 3.87
CA GLY A 25 -2.75 15.25 5.27
C GLY A 25 -1.64 14.69 6.15
N ALA A 26 -2.01 14.06 7.24
CA ALA A 26 -1.05 13.51 8.20
C ALA A 26 -0.18 12.41 7.59
N ALA A 27 -0.64 11.77 6.53
CA ALA A 27 0.14 10.70 5.88
C ALA A 27 1.38 11.24 5.18
N ARG A 28 1.45 12.53 4.93
CA ARG A 28 2.60 13.13 4.26
C ARG A 28 3.89 12.96 5.04
N GLU A 29 3.79 12.66 6.32
CA GLU A 29 4.98 12.43 7.14
C GLU A 29 5.63 11.08 6.90
N PHE A 30 4.98 10.21 6.15
CA PHE A 30 5.52 8.87 5.87
C PHE A 30 6.69 8.89 4.90
N SER A 31 6.87 9.97 4.16
CA SER A 31 7.93 10.04 3.16
C SER A 31 8.33 11.49 2.90
N THR A 32 9.56 11.69 2.46
CA THR A 32 10.00 13.01 1.99
C THR A 32 9.43 13.32 0.62
N LYS A 33 8.94 12.31 -0.07
CA LYS A 33 8.27 12.46 -1.36
C LYS A 33 6.78 12.58 -1.14
N SER A 34 6.05 12.99 -2.17
CA SER A 34 4.61 13.10 -2.09
C SER A 34 3.90 11.76 -2.17
N HIS A 35 4.63 10.68 -2.40
CA HIS A 35 4.03 9.36 -2.57
C HIS A 35 4.96 8.27 -2.07
N LEU A 36 4.39 7.07 -1.91
CA LEU A 36 5.13 5.86 -1.62
C LEU A 36 4.78 4.83 -2.68
N ASP A 37 5.76 4.00 -3.03
CA ASP A 37 5.56 2.93 -4.01
C ASP A 37 5.59 1.58 -3.31
N PHE A 38 4.69 0.71 -3.70
CA PHE A 38 4.61 -0.65 -3.18
C PHE A 38 4.47 -1.62 -4.34
N GLU A 39 4.92 -2.84 -4.14
CA GLU A 39 4.73 -3.90 -5.11
C GLU A 39 3.74 -4.90 -4.55
N LEU A 40 2.68 -5.14 -5.31
CA LEU A 40 1.63 -6.06 -4.92
C LEU A 40 1.43 -7.11 -6.00
N ILE A 41 1.02 -8.29 -5.58
CA ILE A 41 0.65 -9.34 -6.51
C ILE A 41 -0.70 -8.99 -7.12
N GLU A 42 -0.88 -9.32 -8.39
CA GLU A 42 -2.14 -9.12 -9.09
C GLU A 42 -3.30 -9.69 -8.27
N ASN A 43 -4.40 -8.96 -8.23
CA ASN A 43 -5.60 -9.30 -7.46
C ASN A 43 -5.45 -9.11 -5.94
N SER A 44 -4.40 -8.44 -5.51
CA SER A 44 -4.32 -8.02 -4.11
C SER A 44 -5.43 -7.01 -3.83
N SER A 45 -5.87 -6.98 -2.59
CA SER A 45 -6.92 -6.05 -2.18
C SER A 45 -6.34 -4.78 -1.59
N ILE A 46 -7.20 -3.78 -1.41
CA ILE A 46 -6.81 -2.57 -0.69
C ILE A 46 -6.38 -2.92 0.73
N LYS A 47 -7.02 -3.92 1.34
CA LYS A 47 -6.60 -4.38 2.66
C LYS A 47 -5.14 -4.83 2.65
N ASP A 48 -4.72 -5.52 1.58
CA ASP A 48 -3.33 -5.96 1.45
C ASP A 48 -2.40 -4.76 1.32
N LEU A 49 -2.81 -3.74 0.58
CA LEU A 49 -2.04 -2.52 0.46
C LEU A 49 -1.90 -1.82 1.82
N ARG A 50 -3.01 -1.73 2.55
CA ARG A 50 -3.00 -1.11 3.87
C ARG A 50 -2.05 -1.87 4.81
N ASN A 51 -2.06 -3.19 4.75
CA ASN A 51 -1.16 -4.00 5.57
C ASN A 51 0.30 -3.79 5.19
N GLN A 52 0.60 -3.63 3.91
CA GLN A 52 1.97 -3.34 3.49
C GLN A 52 2.43 -1.97 4.00
N MET A 53 1.53 -1.01 4.04
CA MET A 53 1.88 0.30 4.59
C MET A 53 2.16 0.21 6.08
N ILE A 54 1.43 -0.63 6.79
CA ILE A 54 1.70 -0.85 8.22
C ILE A 54 3.07 -1.50 8.40
N ASP A 55 3.41 -2.48 7.56
CA ASP A 55 4.74 -3.09 7.59
C ASP A 55 5.82 -2.06 7.30
N PHE A 56 5.56 -1.16 6.39
CA PHE A 56 6.48 -0.08 6.07
C PHE A 56 6.78 0.78 7.31
N VAL A 57 5.74 1.07 8.09
CA VAL A 57 5.92 1.84 9.32
C VAL A 57 6.74 1.05 10.35
N ASP A 58 6.50 -0.25 10.44
CA ASP A 58 7.27 -1.09 11.35
C ASP A 58 8.76 -1.06 10.99
N LEU A 59 9.06 -1.11 9.70
CA LEU A 59 10.44 -1.17 9.24
C LEU A 59 11.15 0.18 9.28
N ASN A 60 10.44 1.26 8.96
CA ASN A 60 11.06 2.56 8.76
C ASN A 60 10.84 3.53 9.91
N PHE A 61 9.86 3.30 10.75
CA PHE A 61 9.51 4.21 11.85
C PHE A 61 9.35 3.46 13.16
N LYS A 62 9.98 2.29 13.27
CA LYS A 62 10.02 1.49 14.50
C LYS A 62 8.64 1.21 15.06
N GLY A 63 7.67 0.97 14.18
CA GLY A 63 6.33 0.63 14.61
C GLY A 63 5.56 1.79 15.24
N ASN A 64 5.81 3.01 14.80
CA ASN A 64 5.14 4.19 15.32
C ASN A 64 3.63 4.00 15.34
N GLU A 65 3.04 3.96 16.53
CA GLU A 65 1.63 3.65 16.70
C GLU A 65 0.72 4.73 16.12
N THR A 66 1.14 5.98 16.18
CA THR A 66 0.37 7.07 15.60
C THR A 66 0.27 6.91 14.08
N PHE A 67 1.39 6.57 13.45
CA PHE A 67 1.40 6.35 12.00
C PHE A 67 0.55 5.16 11.60
N LYS A 68 0.63 4.07 12.37
CA LYS A 68 -0.21 2.91 12.10
C LYS A 68 -1.69 3.24 12.23
N LYS A 69 -2.04 4.04 13.22
CA LYS A 69 -3.42 4.45 13.44
C LYS A 69 -3.93 5.29 12.27
N ILE A 70 -3.07 6.18 11.75
CA ILE A 70 -3.42 6.97 10.58
C ILE A 70 -3.74 6.05 9.41
N ILE A 71 -2.89 5.05 9.16
CA ILE A 71 -3.12 4.13 8.05
C ILE A 71 -4.41 3.37 8.23
N LYS A 72 -4.69 2.89 9.45
CA LYS A 72 -5.88 2.08 9.71
C LYS A 72 -7.17 2.86 9.55
N SER A 73 -7.13 4.16 9.81
CA SER A 73 -8.33 5.00 9.77
C SER A 73 -8.50 5.76 8.46
N SER A 74 -7.51 5.70 7.57
CA SER A 74 -7.55 6.46 6.33
C SER A 74 -8.42 5.78 5.27
N ALA A 75 -8.97 6.60 4.37
CA ALA A 75 -9.64 6.09 3.19
C ALA A 75 -8.64 6.00 2.06
N PHE A 76 -8.90 5.10 1.11
CA PHE A 76 -8.13 5.03 -0.12
C PHE A 76 -9.02 5.45 -1.28
N CYS A 77 -8.45 6.25 -2.17
CA CYS A 77 -9.14 6.66 -3.39
C CYS A 77 -8.40 6.10 -4.59
N SER A 78 -9.17 5.65 -5.58
CA SER A 78 -8.60 5.20 -6.85
C SER A 78 -8.22 6.40 -7.71
N SER A 79 -7.56 6.12 -8.83
CA SER A 79 -7.18 7.18 -9.77
C SER A 79 -8.39 7.87 -10.40
N ASP A 80 -9.57 7.30 -10.26
CA ASP A 80 -10.82 7.91 -10.74
C ASP A 80 -11.48 8.77 -9.67
N ASP A 81 -10.77 9.08 -8.60
CA ASP A 81 -11.27 9.88 -7.47
C ASP A 81 -12.44 9.24 -6.75
N LYS A 82 -12.48 7.92 -6.74
CA LYS A 82 -13.52 7.18 -6.02
C LYS A 82 -12.93 6.51 -4.80
N ILE A 83 -13.65 6.59 -3.69
CA ILE A 83 -13.25 5.88 -2.49
C ILE A 83 -13.49 4.39 -2.72
N VAL A 84 -12.48 3.59 -2.41
CA VAL A 84 -12.56 2.14 -2.59
C VAL A 84 -12.53 1.45 -1.23
N SER A 85 -13.26 0.34 -1.13
CA SER A 85 -13.31 -0.42 0.11
C SER A 85 -12.09 -1.32 0.24
N ASP A 86 -11.90 -1.89 1.43
CA ASP A 86 -10.80 -2.80 1.68
C ASP A 86 -10.88 -4.07 0.82
N ASN A 87 -12.08 -4.39 0.35
CA ASN A 87 -12.27 -5.57 -0.50
C ASN A 87 -12.00 -5.31 -1.97
N TYR A 88 -11.76 -4.07 -2.35
CA TYR A 88 -11.49 -3.73 -3.74
C TYR A 88 -10.24 -4.47 -4.22
N LYS A 89 -10.36 -5.13 -5.38
CA LYS A 89 -9.25 -5.88 -5.96
C LYS A 89 -8.48 -5.03 -6.95
N ILE A 90 -7.16 -5.02 -6.78
CA ILE A 90 -6.27 -4.28 -7.67
C ILE A 90 -5.83 -5.24 -8.76
N VAL A 91 -6.32 -5.02 -9.98
CA VAL A 91 -6.08 -5.96 -11.08
C VAL A 91 -5.04 -5.45 -12.08
N LYS A 92 -4.61 -4.21 -11.94
CA LYS A 92 -3.61 -3.64 -12.84
C LYS A 92 -2.86 -2.54 -12.10
N LYS A 93 -1.72 -2.18 -12.68
CA LYS A 93 -0.94 -1.07 -12.16
C LYS A 93 -1.79 0.20 -12.16
N GLN A 94 -1.88 0.87 -11.03
CA GLN A 94 -2.62 2.11 -10.93
C GLN A 94 -2.15 2.89 -9.71
N ASN A 95 -2.60 4.13 -9.61
CA ASN A 95 -2.26 5.00 -8.51
C ASN A 95 -3.44 5.09 -7.55
N PHE A 96 -3.12 5.20 -6.28
CA PHE A 96 -4.12 5.43 -5.24
C PHE A 96 -3.70 6.62 -4.40
N SER A 97 -4.63 7.15 -3.63
CA SER A 97 -4.35 8.18 -2.65
C SER A 97 -4.81 7.70 -1.30
N ILE A 98 -4.02 7.96 -0.27
CA ILE A 98 -4.43 7.68 1.10
C ILE A 98 -4.86 9.00 1.74
N ILE A 99 -6.07 9.02 2.28
CA ILE A 99 -6.67 10.24 2.80
C ILE A 99 -7.06 10.02 4.25
N PRO A 100 -6.26 10.54 5.19
CA PRO A 100 -6.60 10.44 6.60
C PRO A 100 -7.83 11.25 6.95
N PRO A 101 -8.54 10.87 8.01
CA PRO A 101 -9.68 11.66 8.44
C PRO A 101 -9.25 13.05 8.91
N ILE A 102 -10.07 14.03 8.64
CA ILE A 102 -9.82 15.40 9.03
C ILE A 102 -10.10 15.55 10.52
N GLY A 103 -9.30 16.37 11.18
CA GLY A 103 -9.52 16.66 12.59
C GLY A 103 -8.93 15.63 13.53
N GLY A 104 -8.03 14.81 13.03
CA GLY A 104 -7.29 13.90 13.87
C GLY A 104 -8.10 12.76 14.43
N GLY A 105 -9.22 12.56 13.84
CA GLY A 105 -10.15 11.47 14.14
C GLY A 105 -9.73 10.46 15.14
#